data_31c920a701f8e222d20d1ec5c969bc43
#
_entry.id   31c920a701f8e222d20d1ec5c969bc43
#
_cell.length_a   1.000
_cell.length_b   1.000
_cell.length_c   1.000
_cell.angle_alpha   90.00
_cell.angle_beta   90.00
_cell.angle_gamma   90.00
#
_symmetry.space_group_name_H-M   'P 1'
#
loop_
_entity.id
_entity.type
_entity.pdbx_description
1 polymer ?
#
loop_
_entity_poly.entity_id
_entity_poly.type
_entity_poly.pdbx_seq_one_letter_code
_entity_poly.pdbx_strand_id
1 'polypeptide(L)'
;METTNYFNSKKLAALLTSLCCLSFYCGVGQHSVRSNAANWKTIVLADAKDVNLAAAPDDKQLQMELAEVKQKMSKNTQATLQRISYWDAGAPAYRWNQIGYQLTGAQFFVNNGLTFFKSPMTWMNMAIYDATVAAWQAKQQASTKRPFEVDASIHPVVIAPTTYSYPCEHAVTAGAAATVLAHFFPEVADSIITLGRQAAESRVAAGVQFPSDVAQGWKLGEQVAARVIEKSKSHLPDIAWNGDQPNDVKHWKGSYPVGAIASTFKPLVLKSGDQFRPAPPPDFAKEMEQMRNFKQNFYTASQAYYWAAHSGLDVWTDLTSSKMFEYHLDKNTPECARIYALVNMAAYDCVIAIMDAKYAYFGIRPDQVDPGFKPLIGYTPPFPGYPSGHATASSAVATMLSHIFPQDAAMFKQLARECADSRFYAGIHFPTDNKVGLQMGEKLGNYVFATLTKQM
;
A
#
# COMPACT_ATOMS: atom_id res chain seq x y z
N MET A 1 -40.02 -35.42 35.23
CA MET A 1 -39.60 -34.24 35.98
C MET A 1 -39.37 -33.13 34.97
N GLU A 2 -40.12 -32.09 35.17
CA GLU A 2 -40.50 -31.04 34.22
C GLU A 2 -39.34 -30.19 33.69
N THR A 3 -39.32 -30.00 32.38
CA THR A 3 -38.51 -28.98 31.69
C THR A 3 -39.38 -27.75 31.47
N THR A 4 -39.08 -26.69 32.18
CA THR A 4 -39.75 -25.39 32.06
C THR A 4 -39.22 -24.61 30.88
N ASN A 5 -40.05 -24.47 29.83
CA ASN A 5 -39.89 -23.53 28.75
C ASN A 5 -40.13 -22.07 29.23
N TYR A 6 -39.13 -21.21 29.08
CA TYR A 6 -39.30 -19.76 29.15
C TYR A 6 -38.62 -19.07 27.99
N PHE A 7 -39.30 -18.98 26.87
CA PHE A 7 -39.08 -17.93 25.90
C PHE A 7 -40.39 -17.24 25.55
N ASN A 8 -40.60 -16.09 26.14
CA ASN A 8 -41.81 -15.29 25.98
C ASN A 8 -41.78 -14.57 24.63
N SER A 9 -42.50 -15.07 23.65
CA SER A 9 -42.58 -14.60 22.25
C SER A 9 -43.06 -13.13 22.07
N LYS A 10 -43.63 -12.52 23.09
CA LYS A 10 -44.13 -11.13 23.05
C LYS A 10 -43.03 -10.07 23.26
N LYS A 11 -41.89 -10.43 23.86
CA LYS A 11 -40.73 -9.48 24.00
C LYS A 11 -39.82 -9.45 22.78
N LEU A 12 -39.85 -10.48 21.95
CA LEU A 12 -39.07 -10.51 20.70
C LEU A 12 -39.74 -9.68 19.60
N ALA A 13 -41.06 -9.59 19.58
CA ALA A 13 -41.79 -8.75 18.62
C ALA A 13 -41.62 -7.25 18.89
N ALA A 14 -41.47 -6.83 20.15
CA ALA A 14 -41.24 -5.42 20.51
C ALA A 14 -39.82 -4.90 20.19
N LEU A 15 -38.82 -5.82 20.13
CA LEU A 15 -37.46 -5.43 19.74
C LEU A 15 -37.29 -5.33 18.20
N LEU A 16 -38.07 -6.07 17.44
CA LEU A 16 -38.03 -6.04 15.97
C LEU A 16 -38.81 -4.88 15.35
N THR A 17 -39.78 -4.33 16.05
CA THR A 17 -40.54 -3.14 15.59
C THR A 17 -39.87 -1.81 15.89
N SER A 18 -38.88 -1.78 16.80
CA SER A 18 -38.10 -0.55 17.08
C SER A 18 -36.91 -0.34 16.14
N LEU A 19 -36.56 -1.31 15.28
CA LEU A 19 -35.44 -1.20 14.32
C LEU A 19 -35.87 -0.83 12.90
N CYS A 20 -37.17 -0.66 12.63
CA CYS A 20 -37.68 -0.38 11.29
C CYS A 20 -38.08 1.10 11.04
N CYS A 21 -37.71 2.02 11.92
CA CYS A 21 -37.88 3.46 11.69
C CYS A 21 -36.54 4.21 11.61
N LEU A 22 -35.56 3.64 10.88
CA LEU A 22 -34.51 4.45 10.28
C LEU A 22 -35.09 5.03 9.00
N SER A 23 -35.70 6.19 9.13
CA SER A 23 -36.10 7.07 8.05
C SER A 23 -34.93 7.19 7.08
N PHE A 24 -35.08 6.65 5.86
CA PHE A 24 -34.28 7.06 4.73
C PHE A 24 -34.56 8.56 4.50
N TYR A 25 -33.80 9.42 5.15
CA TYR A 25 -33.65 10.79 4.71
C TYR A 25 -32.94 10.73 3.37
N CYS A 26 -33.73 10.71 2.30
CA CYS A 26 -33.26 11.10 0.98
C CYS A 26 -33.04 12.62 1.03
N GLY A 27 -32.03 13.05 1.76
CA GLY A 27 -31.52 14.40 1.67
C GLY A 27 -30.91 14.53 0.30
N VAL A 28 -31.40 15.46 -0.52
CA VAL A 28 -30.69 15.98 -1.70
C VAL A 28 -29.34 16.46 -1.16
N GLY A 29 -28.31 15.56 -1.28
CA GLY A 29 -27.01 15.78 -0.69
C GLY A 29 -26.38 17.00 -1.34
N GLN A 30 -26.12 18.04 -0.59
CA GLN A 30 -25.15 19.03 -1.00
C GLN A 30 -23.86 18.27 -1.36
N HIS A 31 -23.42 18.42 -2.62
CA HIS A 31 -22.14 17.91 -3.09
C HIS A 31 -21.04 18.51 -2.21
N SER A 32 -20.69 17.84 -1.15
CA SER A 32 -19.52 18.20 -0.38
C SER A 32 -18.34 17.45 -0.98
N VAL A 33 -17.47 18.15 -1.67
CA VAL A 33 -16.07 17.74 -1.80
C VAL A 33 -15.53 17.78 -0.36
N ARG A 34 -15.75 16.71 0.40
CA ARG A 34 -15.43 16.63 1.84
C ARG A 34 -13.93 16.69 2.12
N SER A 35 -13.12 16.68 1.09
CA SER A 35 -11.67 16.76 1.16
C SER A 35 -11.20 18.04 0.47
N ASN A 36 -10.30 18.76 1.12
CA ASN A 36 -9.57 19.89 0.51
C ASN A 36 -8.46 19.42 -0.43
N ALA A 37 -8.51 18.15 -0.90
CA ALA A 37 -7.47 17.51 -1.73
C ALA A 37 -7.16 18.27 -3.01
N ALA A 38 -8.10 19.04 -3.54
CA ALA A 38 -7.83 19.93 -4.67
C ALA A 38 -6.73 20.99 -4.41
N ASN A 39 -6.43 21.28 -3.13
CA ASN A 39 -5.41 22.22 -2.70
C ASN A 39 -4.13 21.53 -2.21
N TRP A 40 -4.08 20.20 -2.23
CA TRP A 40 -2.89 19.47 -1.83
C TRP A 40 -1.80 19.59 -2.89
N LYS A 41 -0.55 19.51 -2.45
CA LYS A 41 0.58 19.48 -3.36
C LYS A 41 0.81 18.07 -3.86
N THR A 42 1.13 17.97 -5.12
CA THR A 42 1.57 16.74 -5.77
C THR A 42 3.02 16.43 -5.44
N ILE A 43 3.43 15.17 -5.60
CA ILE A 43 4.79 14.68 -5.33
C ILE A 43 5.67 14.79 -6.57
N VAL A 44 5.14 14.42 -7.73
CA VAL A 44 5.88 14.33 -8.99
C VAL A 44 5.44 15.40 -9.99
N LEU A 45 4.15 15.67 -10.08
CA LEU A 45 3.65 16.77 -10.92
C LEU A 45 4.10 18.10 -10.34
N ALA A 46 4.56 19.02 -11.18
CA ALA A 46 4.86 20.40 -10.77
C ALA A 46 3.57 21.16 -10.41
N ASP A 47 2.50 20.94 -11.20
CA ASP A 47 1.13 21.39 -10.93
C ASP A 47 0.17 20.28 -11.33
N ALA A 48 -0.91 20.10 -10.58
CA ALA A 48 -1.96 19.15 -10.94
C ALA A 48 -2.66 19.48 -12.27
N LYS A 49 -2.49 20.70 -12.79
CA LYS A 49 -2.94 21.14 -14.11
C LYS A 49 -2.05 20.70 -15.27
N ASP A 50 -0.88 20.13 -14.99
CA ASP A 50 0.04 19.64 -16.03
C ASP A 50 -0.46 18.40 -16.79
N VAL A 51 -1.62 17.88 -16.37
CA VAL A 51 -2.34 16.81 -17.08
C VAL A 51 -3.35 17.39 -18.06
N ASN A 52 -3.35 16.84 -19.26
CA ASN A 52 -4.26 17.30 -20.32
C ASN A 52 -5.58 16.53 -20.26
N LEU A 53 -6.60 17.13 -19.66
CA LEU A 53 -7.98 16.63 -19.67
C LEU A 53 -8.80 17.40 -20.70
N ALA A 54 -9.71 16.70 -21.38
CA ALA A 54 -10.76 17.35 -22.16
C ALA A 54 -11.69 18.15 -21.23
N ALA A 55 -12.39 19.12 -21.77
CA ALA A 55 -13.46 19.77 -21.01
C ALA A 55 -14.50 18.73 -20.54
N ALA A 56 -15.10 18.98 -19.38
CA ALA A 56 -16.21 18.15 -18.92
C ALA A 56 -17.35 18.18 -19.96
N PRO A 57 -18.09 17.06 -20.16
CA PRO A 57 -19.17 16.99 -21.11
C PRO A 57 -20.27 18.01 -20.79
N ASP A 58 -20.85 18.59 -21.83
CA ASP A 58 -22.02 19.46 -21.71
C ASP A 58 -23.30 18.64 -21.48
N ASP A 59 -24.41 19.35 -21.16
CA ASP A 59 -25.70 18.70 -20.90
C ASP A 59 -26.20 17.86 -22.10
N LYS A 60 -25.91 18.28 -23.33
CA LYS A 60 -26.31 17.53 -24.54
C LYS A 60 -25.55 16.20 -24.64
N GLN A 61 -24.26 16.21 -24.38
CA GLN A 61 -23.44 15.00 -24.37
C GLN A 61 -23.88 14.09 -23.22
N LEU A 62 -24.13 14.63 -22.02
CA LEU A 62 -24.62 13.85 -20.88
C LEU A 62 -25.95 13.16 -21.18
N GLN A 63 -26.88 13.83 -21.85
CA GLN A 63 -28.17 13.24 -22.30
C GLN A 63 -27.98 12.07 -23.28
N MET A 64 -27.02 12.15 -24.20
CA MET A 64 -26.69 11.04 -25.10
C MET A 64 -26.07 9.86 -24.31
N GLU A 65 -25.17 10.13 -23.38
CA GLU A 65 -24.50 9.10 -22.60
C GLU A 65 -25.41 8.40 -21.57
N LEU A 66 -26.52 9.04 -21.15
CA LEU A 66 -27.55 8.40 -20.31
C LEU A 66 -28.13 7.12 -20.95
N ALA A 67 -28.35 7.12 -22.25
CA ALA A 67 -28.82 5.94 -22.96
C ALA A 67 -27.81 4.78 -22.88
N GLU A 68 -26.50 5.08 -22.96
CA GLU A 68 -25.44 4.09 -22.81
C GLU A 68 -25.37 3.56 -21.40
N VAL A 69 -25.46 4.42 -20.37
CA VAL A 69 -25.49 4.01 -18.96
C VAL A 69 -26.64 3.03 -18.71
N LYS A 70 -27.88 3.37 -19.13
CA LYS A 70 -29.06 2.50 -19.01
C LYS A 70 -28.87 1.18 -19.73
N GLN A 71 -28.30 1.20 -20.93
CA GLN A 71 -28.03 0.00 -21.73
C GLN A 71 -26.98 -0.89 -21.02
N LYS A 72 -25.92 -0.31 -20.46
CA LYS A 72 -24.91 -1.06 -19.70
C LYS A 72 -25.54 -1.71 -18.46
N MET A 73 -26.32 -0.95 -17.69
CA MET A 73 -26.99 -1.44 -16.48
C MET A 73 -27.98 -2.57 -16.78
N SER A 74 -28.76 -2.47 -17.87
CA SER A 74 -29.75 -3.50 -18.27
C SER A 74 -29.09 -4.83 -18.67
N LYS A 75 -27.80 -4.83 -19.02
CA LYS A 75 -27.02 -6.02 -19.36
C LYS A 75 -26.27 -6.61 -18.16
N ASN A 76 -26.47 -6.10 -16.96
CA ASN A 76 -25.81 -6.62 -15.78
C ASN A 76 -26.22 -8.06 -15.51
N THR A 77 -25.25 -8.96 -15.51
CA THR A 77 -25.37 -10.35 -15.07
C THR A 77 -24.87 -10.48 -13.63
N GLN A 78 -25.10 -11.64 -13.01
CA GLN A 78 -24.53 -11.96 -11.69
C GLN A 78 -23.00 -11.75 -11.67
N ALA A 79 -22.30 -12.17 -12.72
CA ALA A 79 -20.84 -11.97 -12.83
C ALA A 79 -20.45 -10.50 -12.92
N THR A 80 -21.26 -9.67 -13.62
CA THR A 80 -21.03 -8.22 -13.68
C THR A 80 -21.24 -7.57 -12.31
N LEU A 81 -22.31 -7.95 -11.58
CA LEU A 81 -22.58 -7.44 -10.24
C LEU A 81 -21.48 -7.82 -9.25
N GLN A 82 -20.94 -9.06 -9.34
CA GLN A 82 -19.78 -9.47 -8.53
C GLN A 82 -18.54 -8.62 -8.82
N ARG A 83 -18.25 -8.31 -10.09
CA ARG A 83 -17.14 -7.41 -10.47
C ARG A 83 -17.35 -6.00 -9.95
N ILE A 84 -18.57 -5.45 -10.07
CA ILE A 84 -18.91 -4.14 -9.52
C ILE A 84 -18.65 -4.13 -8.01
N SER A 85 -19.15 -5.13 -7.27
CA SER A 85 -18.95 -5.26 -5.82
C SER A 85 -17.48 -5.41 -5.45
N TYR A 86 -16.69 -6.18 -6.23
CA TYR A 86 -15.25 -6.32 -6.02
C TYR A 86 -14.52 -4.98 -6.08
N TRP A 87 -14.80 -4.17 -7.13
CA TRP A 87 -14.14 -2.87 -7.32
C TRP A 87 -14.73 -1.74 -6.47
N ASP A 88 -15.91 -1.93 -5.89
CA ASP A 88 -16.55 -0.97 -4.96
C ASP A 88 -16.11 -1.18 -3.49
N ALA A 89 -15.39 -2.24 -3.20
CA ALA A 89 -14.93 -2.55 -1.86
C ALA A 89 -13.83 -1.58 -1.43
N GLY A 90 -14.14 -0.70 -0.47
CA GLY A 90 -13.22 0.31 0.04
C GLY A 90 -12.98 1.49 -0.93
N ALA A 91 -11.91 2.25 -0.66
CA ALA A 91 -11.46 3.29 -1.58
C ALA A 91 -10.88 2.67 -2.86
N PRO A 92 -10.90 3.39 -4.00
CA PRO A 92 -10.38 2.86 -5.27
C PRO A 92 -8.97 2.27 -5.21
N ALA A 93 -8.08 2.83 -4.37
CA ALA A 93 -6.71 2.34 -4.20
C ALA A 93 -6.61 0.99 -3.48
N TYR A 94 -7.63 0.55 -2.73
CA TYR A 94 -7.57 -0.63 -1.88
C TYR A 94 -7.25 -1.91 -2.66
N ARG A 95 -8.03 -2.23 -3.70
CA ARG A 95 -7.79 -3.44 -4.51
C ARG A 95 -6.46 -3.40 -5.26
N TRP A 96 -6.04 -2.22 -5.68
CA TRP A 96 -4.74 -2.07 -6.36
C TRP A 96 -3.57 -2.33 -5.43
N ASN A 97 -3.68 -1.96 -4.15
CA ASN A 97 -2.67 -2.31 -3.17
C ASN A 97 -2.62 -3.84 -2.94
N GLN A 98 -3.75 -4.54 -2.86
CA GLN A 98 -3.78 -6.00 -2.77
C GLN A 98 -3.14 -6.66 -3.99
N ILE A 99 -3.53 -6.26 -5.22
CA ILE A 99 -2.97 -6.79 -6.47
C ILE A 99 -1.46 -6.53 -6.54
N GLY A 100 -1.03 -5.29 -6.29
CA GLY A 100 0.38 -4.90 -6.36
C GLY A 100 1.25 -5.68 -5.38
N TYR A 101 0.78 -5.93 -4.14
CA TYR A 101 1.53 -6.75 -3.18
C TYR A 101 1.64 -8.20 -3.59
N GLN A 102 0.60 -8.81 -4.14
CA GLN A 102 0.67 -10.16 -4.68
C GLN A 102 1.72 -10.28 -5.78
N LEU A 103 1.74 -9.32 -6.71
CA LEU A 103 2.74 -9.28 -7.79
C LEU A 103 4.15 -9.07 -7.25
N THR A 104 4.33 -8.11 -6.34
CA THR A 104 5.65 -7.73 -5.80
C THR A 104 6.23 -8.82 -4.91
N GLY A 105 5.43 -9.45 -4.06
CA GLY A 105 5.86 -10.53 -3.16
C GLY A 105 6.41 -11.74 -3.92
N ALA A 106 5.80 -12.10 -5.03
CA ALA A 106 6.25 -13.19 -5.89
C ALA A 106 7.66 -12.95 -6.50
N GLN A 107 8.13 -11.69 -6.54
CA GLN A 107 9.40 -11.31 -7.15
C GLN A 107 10.59 -11.30 -6.19
N PHE A 108 10.38 -11.56 -4.88
CA PHE A 108 11.47 -11.44 -3.90
C PHE A 108 12.66 -12.36 -4.20
N PHE A 109 12.40 -13.58 -4.65
CA PHE A 109 13.45 -14.55 -5.02
C PHE A 109 13.76 -14.61 -6.53
N VAL A 110 13.13 -13.75 -7.33
CA VAL A 110 13.33 -13.68 -8.78
C VAL A 110 14.36 -12.60 -9.10
N ASN A 111 15.34 -12.89 -9.95
CA ASN A 111 16.39 -11.94 -10.36
C ASN A 111 17.05 -11.20 -9.18
N ASN A 112 17.45 -11.94 -8.14
CA ASN A 112 18.01 -11.37 -6.89
C ASN A 112 17.10 -10.32 -6.23
N GLY A 113 15.79 -10.44 -6.37
CA GLY A 113 14.82 -9.51 -5.81
C GLY A 113 14.79 -8.14 -6.50
N LEU A 114 15.37 -7.99 -7.68
CA LEU A 114 15.53 -6.68 -8.32
C LEU A 114 14.19 -5.93 -8.43
N THR A 115 13.15 -6.59 -8.94
CA THR A 115 11.83 -5.96 -9.07
C THR A 115 11.21 -5.64 -7.71
N PHE A 116 11.37 -6.53 -6.72
CA PHE A 116 10.93 -6.28 -5.35
C PHE A 116 11.58 -5.00 -4.77
N PHE A 117 12.91 -4.90 -4.87
CA PHE A 117 13.64 -3.75 -4.32
C PHE A 117 13.39 -2.44 -5.09
N LYS A 118 13.03 -2.49 -6.37
CA LYS A 118 12.56 -1.31 -7.12
C LYS A 118 11.25 -0.73 -6.57
N SER A 119 10.57 -1.44 -5.65
CA SER A 119 9.36 -1.00 -4.93
C SER A 119 8.23 -0.52 -5.86
N PRO A 120 7.68 -1.37 -6.76
CA PRO A 120 6.58 -0.98 -7.65
C PRO A 120 5.40 -0.34 -6.90
N MET A 121 5.16 -0.80 -5.66
CA MET A 121 4.11 -0.31 -4.78
C MET A 121 4.26 1.18 -4.45
N THR A 122 5.48 1.65 -4.24
CA THR A 122 5.76 3.04 -3.94
C THR A 122 5.42 3.93 -5.13
N TRP A 123 5.90 3.56 -6.32
CA TRP A 123 5.64 4.31 -7.54
C TRP A 123 4.16 4.29 -7.92
N MET A 124 3.49 3.14 -7.74
CA MET A 124 2.04 3.03 -7.94
C MET A 124 1.27 3.99 -7.02
N ASN A 125 1.58 3.98 -5.72
CA ASN A 125 0.85 4.80 -4.76
C ASN A 125 1.16 6.31 -4.89
N MET A 126 2.37 6.68 -5.32
CA MET A 126 2.68 8.07 -5.70
C MET A 126 1.85 8.51 -6.92
N ALA A 127 1.73 7.64 -7.93
CA ALA A 127 0.91 7.93 -9.11
C ALA A 127 -0.58 8.05 -8.75
N ILE A 128 -1.09 7.15 -7.92
CA ILE A 128 -2.48 7.21 -7.42
C ILE A 128 -2.72 8.51 -6.65
N TYR A 129 -1.81 8.91 -5.78
CA TYR A 129 -1.95 10.13 -5.00
C TYR A 129 -1.97 11.38 -5.89
N ASP A 130 -0.98 11.57 -6.75
CA ASP A 130 -0.90 12.73 -7.64
C ASP A 130 -2.09 12.79 -8.60
N ALA A 131 -2.50 11.65 -9.17
CA ALA A 131 -3.67 11.55 -10.03
C ALA A 131 -4.96 11.88 -9.27
N THR A 132 -5.05 11.49 -7.99
CA THR A 132 -6.20 11.83 -7.14
C THR A 132 -6.26 13.33 -6.88
N VAL A 133 -5.14 13.99 -6.57
CA VAL A 133 -5.09 15.45 -6.38
C VAL A 133 -5.56 16.17 -7.66
N ALA A 134 -5.04 15.78 -8.82
CA ALA A 134 -5.43 16.34 -10.10
C ALA A 134 -6.92 16.10 -10.42
N ALA A 135 -7.43 14.90 -10.11
CA ALA A 135 -8.85 14.58 -10.28
C ALA A 135 -9.75 15.45 -9.39
N TRP A 136 -9.35 15.72 -8.14
CA TRP A 136 -10.12 16.57 -7.24
C TRP A 136 -10.14 18.04 -7.67
N GLN A 137 -9.04 18.55 -8.24
CA GLN A 137 -9.05 19.89 -8.87
C GLN A 137 -10.01 19.93 -10.05
N ALA A 138 -9.96 18.93 -10.95
CA ALA A 138 -10.86 18.85 -12.08
C ALA A 138 -12.34 18.71 -11.65
N LYS A 139 -12.63 17.90 -10.62
CA LYS A 139 -13.98 17.77 -10.04
C LYS A 139 -14.55 19.10 -9.54
N GLN A 140 -13.74 19.89 -8.83
CA GLN A 140 -14.16 21.21 -8.34
C GLN A 140 -14.47 22.18 -9.50
N GLN A 141 -13.66 22.15 -10.55
CA GLN A 141 -13.83 23.04 -11.71
C GLN A 141 -15.07 22.66 -12.54
N ALA A 142 -15.25 21.37 -12.77
CA ALA A 142 -16.33 20.88 -13.64
C ALA A 142 -17.69 20.86 -12.94
N SER A 143 -17.75 20.48 -11.66
CA SER A 143 -18.97 20.43 -10.83
C SER A 143 -20.13 19.65 -11.47
N THR A 144 -19.83 18.57 -12.23
CA THR A 144 -20.82 17.82 -12.99
C THR A 144 -21.65 16.88 -12.15
N LYS A 145 -22.93 16.72 -12.52
CA LYS A 145 -23.84 15.75 -11.90
C LYS A 145 -23.53 14.32 -12.33
N ARG A 146 -23.91 13.36 -11.50
CA ARG A 146 -23.83 11.94 -11.81
C ARG A 146 -25.06 11.46 -12.59
N PRO A 147 -25.03 10.29 -13.27
CA PRO A 147 -26.17 9.78 -14.05
C PRO A 147 -27.48 9.74 -13.25
N PHE A 148 -27.48 9.25 -12.03
CA PHE A 148 -28.65 9.16 -11.17
C PHE A 148 -29.18 10.51 -10.66
N GLU A 149 -28.38 11.58 -10.74
CA GLU A 149 -28.78 12.94 -10.41
C GLU A 149 -29.36 13.69 -11.62
N VAL A 150 -29.01 13.22 -12.83
CA VAL A 150 -29.55 13.74 -14.09
C VAL A 150 -30.86 13.04 -14.46
N ASP A 151 -30.96 11.74 -14.17
CA ASP A 151 -32.14 10.94 -14.44
C ASP A 151 -32.49 10.03 -13.26
N ALA A 152 -33.58 10.38 -12.55
CA ALA A 152 -34.06 9.66 -11.37
C ALA A 152 -34.49 8.19 -11.63
N SER A 153 -34.63 7.78 -12.92
CA SER A 153 -34.90 6.38 -13.26
C SER A 153 -33.65 5.49 -13.17
N ILE A 154 -32.47 6.08 -13.02
CA ILE A 154 -31.21 5.34 -12.80
C ILE A 154 -31.07 5.08 -11.31
N HIS A 155 -31.10 3.80 -10.94
CA HIS A 155 -30.89 3.34 -9.57
C HIS A 155 -29.52 2.68 -9.46
N PRO A 156 -28.50 3.34 -8.86
CA PRO A 156 -27.17 2.75 -8.69
C PRO A 156 -27.21 1.41 -7.97
N VAL A 157 -26.40 0.46 -8.42
CA VAL A 157 -26.26 -0.87 -7.75
C VAL A 157 -25.16 -0.87 -6.66
N VAL A 158 -24.63 0.30 -6.35
CA VAL A 158 -23.67 0.57 -5.27
C VAL A 158 -24.17 1.77 -4.46
N ILE A 159 -23.53 2.03 -3.32
CA ILE A 159 -23.83 3.26 -2.54
C ILE A 159 -23.53 4.47 -3.42
N ALA A 160 -24.53 5.34 -3.60
CA ALA A 160 -24.41 6.52 -4.42
C ALA A 160 -23.28 7.44 -3.91
N PRO A 161 -22.25 7.75 -4.73
CA PRO A 161 -21.21 8.66 -4.32
C PRO A 161 -21.71 10.08 -4.16
N THR A 162 -21.11 10.83 -3.22
CA THR A 162 -21.50 12.23 -2.91
C THR A 162 -20.54 13.26 -3.53
N THR A 163 -19.59 12.85 -4.35
CA THR A 163 -18.66 13.72 -5.08
C THR A 163 -19.14 13.98 -6.49
N TYR A 164 -18.66 15.04 -7.13
CA TYR A 164 -18.95 15.32 -8.55
C TYR A 164 -18.54 14.17 -9.46
N SER A 165 -19.18 14.05 -10.64
CA SER A 165 -19.00 12.94 -11.56
C SER A 165 -17.64 12.97 -12.25
N TYR A 166 -17.34 14.07 -12.96
CA TYR A 166 -16.15 14.19 -13.82
C TYR A 166 -14.89 14.65 -13.07
N PRO A 167 -13.73 14.04 -13.32
CA PRO A 167 -13.52 12.71 -13.91
C PRO A 167 -13.79 11.58 -12.92
N CYS A 168 -13.99 10.34 -13.42
CA CYS A 168 -14.24 9.16 -12.58
C CYS A 168 -13.03 8.79 -11.74
N GLU A 169 -13.14 8.86 -10.40
CA GLU A 169 -12.07 8.56 -9.45
C GLU A 169 -11.55 7.12 -9.51
N HIS A 170 -12.42 6.14 -9.76
CA HIS A 170 -12.00 4.74 -9.95
C HIS A 170 -11.21 4.54 -11.23
N ALA A 171 -11.59 5.22 -12.31
CA ALA A 171 -10.86 5.16 -13.55
C ALA A 171 -9.51 5.87 -13.48
N VAL A 172 -9.44 6.99 -12.75
CA VAL A 172 -8.18 7.70 -12.42
C VAL A 172 -7.21 6.76 -11.71
N THR A 173 -7.67 6.15 -10.62
CA THR A 173 -6.87 5.22 -9.82
C THR A 173 -6.45 4.00 -10.65
N ALA A 174 -7.37 3.43 -11.43
CA ALA A 174 -7.09 2.25 -12.27
C ALA A 174 -6.07 2.56 -13.38
N GLY A 175 -6.20 3.71 -14.05
CA GLY A 175 -5.25 4.15 -15.06
C GLY A 175 -3.85 4.37 -14.47
N ALA A 176 -3.77 5.02 -13.30
CA ALA A 176 -2.50 5.23 -12.61
C ALA A 176 -1.86 3.91 -12.16
N ALA A 177 -2.62 3.08 -11.45
CA ALA A 177 -2.12 1.83 -10.89
C ALA A 177 -1.71 0.82 -11.98
N ALA A 178 -2.62 0.57 -12.93
CA ALA A 178 -2.38 -0.41 -13.99
C ALA A 178 -1.18 -0.04 -14.86
N THR A 179 -1.02 1.24 -15.21
CA THR A 179 0.11 1.69 -16.03
C THR A 179 1.45 1.53 -15.30
N VAL A 180 1.52 1.88 -14.00
CA VAL A 180 2.76 1.69 -13.23
C VAL A 180 3.06 0.21 -13.05
N LEU A 181 2.08 -0.60 -12.64
CA LEU A 181 2.29 -2.04 -12.45
C LEU A 181 2.67 -2.75 -13.76
N ALA A 182 2.03 -2.43 -14.89
CA ALA A 182 2.38 -2.98 -16.18
C ALA A 182 3.83 -2.65 -16.61
N HIS A 183 4.33 -1.46 -16.22
CA HIS A 183 5.73 -1.10 -16.46
C HIS A 183 6.72 -1.98 -15.66
N PHE A 184 6.41 -2.28 -14.40
CA PHE A 184 7.31 -3.07 -13.54
C PHE A 184 7.12 -4.59 -13.71
N PHE A 185 6.00 -5.03 -14.25
CA PHE A 185 5.63 -6.44 -14.50
C PHE A 185 5.23 -6.65 -15.96
N PRO A 186 6.17 -6.48 -16.90
CA PRO A 186 5.86 -6.54 -18.33
C PRO A 186 5.34 -7.91 -18.79
N GLU A 187 5.68 -8.97 -18.08
CA GLU A 187 5.24 -10.35 -18.38
C GLU A 187 3.72 -10.57 -18.17
N VAL A 188 3.07 -9.74 -17.38
CA VAL A 188 1.63 -9.78 -17.10
C VAL A 188 0.92 -8.45 -17.40
N ALA A 189 1.58 -7.56 -18.17
CA ALA A 189 1.12 -6.21 -18.44
C ALA A 189 -0.30 -6.17 -19.03
N ASP A 190 -0.59 -7.01 -20.04
CA ASP A 190 -1.92 -7.05 -20.70
C ASP A 190 -3.01 -7.45 -19.70
N SER A 191 -2.73 -8.39 -18.80
CA SER A 191 -3.68 -8.80 -17.76
C SER A 191 -3.95 -7.66 -16.78
N ILE A 192 -2.90 -6.93 -16.37
CA ILE A 192 -3.01 -5.78 -15.46
C ILE A 192 -3.85 -4.65 -16.11
N ILE A 193 -3.57 -4.33 -17.36
CA ILE A 193 -4.32 -3.30 -18.11
C ILE A 193 -5.79 -3.73 -18.28
N THR A 194 -6.04 -5.01 -18.56
CA THR A 194 -7.40 -5.55 -18.66
C THR A 194 -8.16 -5.42 -17.36
N LEU A 195 -7.53 -5.75 -16.20
CA LEU A 195 -8.11 -5.53 -14.88
C LEU A 195 -8.42 -4.06 -14.62
N GLY A 196 -7.52 -3.16 -15.04
CA GLY A 196 -7.72 -1.72 -14.94
C GLY A 196 -8.94 -1.23 -15.72
N ARG A 197 -9.10 -1.70 -16.97
CA ARG A 197 -10.28 -1.38 -17.78
C ARG A 197 -11.57 -1.92 -17.15
N GLN A 198 -11.54 -3.13 -16.60
CA GLN A 198 -12.68 -3.70 -15.86
C GLN A 198 -13.06 -2.86 -14.65
N ALA A 199 -12.08 -2.38 -13.88
CA ALA A 199 -12.31 -1.50 -12.72
C ALA A 199 -13.00 -0.19 -13.16
N ALA A 200 -12.47 0.45 -14.18
CA ALA A 200 -12.98 1.71 -14.72
C ALA A 200 -14.41 1.56 -15.28
N GLU A 201 -14.64 0.59 -16.16
CA GLU A 201 -15.94 0.33 -16.80
C GLU A 201 -17.01 -0.13 -15.81
N SER A 202 -16.63 -0.75 -14.71
CA SER A 202 -17.57 -1.17 -13.66
C SER A 202 -18.42 -0.02 -13.13
N ARG A 203 -17.93 1.22 -13.22
CA ARG A 203 -18.62 2.41 -12.70
C ARG A 203 -19.78 2.85 -13.60
N VAL A 204 -19.66 2.68 -14.91
CA VAL A 204 -20.79 2.89 -15.85
C VAL A 204 -21.87 1.83 -15.63
N ALA A 205 -21.45 0.55 -15.54
CA ALA A 205 -22.36 -0.56 -15.26
C ALA A 205 -23.04 -0.46 -13.88
N ALA A 206 -22.39 0.22 -12.92
CA ALA A 206 -22.97 0.52 -11.61
C ALA A 206 -23.99 1.69 -11.64
N GLY A 207 -24.07 2.46 -12.71
CA GLY A 207 -24.99 3.60 -12.84
C GLY A 207 -24.50 4.86 -12.12
N VAL A 208 -23.20 4.96 -11.79
CA VAL A 208 -22.65 6.07 -11.00
C VAL A 208 -21.74 7.01 -11.78
N GLN A 209 -21.38 6.66 -13.03
CA GLN A 209 -20.47 7.43 -13.87
C GLN A 209 -20.92 7.41 -15.34
N PHE A 210 -20.64 8.47 -16.06
CA PHE A 210 -20.78 8.51 -17.51
C PHE A 210 -19.57 7.89 -18.21
N PRO A 211 -19.72 7.39 -19.45
CA PRO A 211 -18.61 6.89 -20.26
C PRO A 211 -17.46 7.89 -20.42
N SER A 212 -17.77 9.17 -20.64
CA SER A 212 -16.78 10.25 -20.75
C SER A 212 -16.00 10.47 -19.46
N ASP A 213 -16.65 10.40 -18.29
CA ASP A 213 -15.99 10.49 -16.97
C ASP A 213 -14.92 9.40 -16.82
N VAL A 214 -15.28 8.17 -17.25
CA VAL A 214 -14.40 7.00 -17.19
C VAL A 214 -13.24 7.13 -18.16
N ALA A 215 -13.50 7.55 -19.40
CA ALA A 215 -12.48 7.73 -20.43
C ALA A 215 -11.44 8.79 -20.02
N GLN A 216 -11.91 9.94 -19.53
CA GLN A 216 -11.01 11.01 -19.10
C GLN A 216 -10.31 10.68 -17.77
N GLY A 217 -10.99 9.99 -16.86
CA GLY A 217 -10.36 9.50 -15.63
C GLY A 217 -9.20 8.54 -15.91
N TRP A 218 -9.41 7.57 -16.79
CA TRP A 218 -8.36 6.66 -17.24
C TRP A 218 -7.17 7.41 -17.84
N LYS A 219 -7.43 8.32 -18.79
CA LYS A 219 -6.41 9.14 -19.45
C LYS A 219 -5.61 9.98 -18.46
N LEU A 220 -6.24 10.56 -17.45
CA LEU A 220 -5.57 11.29 -16.38
C LEU A 220 -4.61 10.37 -15.62
N GLY A 221 -5.09 9.21 -15.17
CA GLY A 221 -4.26 8.23 -14.48
C GLY A 221 -3.04 7.80 -15.28
N GLU A 222 -3.22 7.48 -16.58
CA GLU A 222 -2.11 7.12 -17.48
C GLU A 222 -1.07 8.24 -17.62
N GLN A 223 -1.50 9.50 -17.78
CA GLN A 223 -0.59 10.64 -17.91
C GLN A 223 0.24 10.83 -16.66
N VAL A 224 -0.36 10.75 -15.47
CA VAL A 224 0.35 10.85 -14.19
C VAL A 224 1.31 9.68 -14.02
N ALA A 225 0.86 8.45 -14.30
CA ALA A 225 1.71 7.27 -14.24
C ALA A 225 2.96 7.40 -15.13
N ALA A 226 2.82 7.93 -16.34
CA ALA A 226 3.96 8.16 -17.24
C ALA A 226 5.00 9.10 -16.62
N ARG A 227 4.57 10.16 -15.92
CA ARG A 227 5.47 11.09 -15.22
C ARG A 227 6.16 10.41 -14.04
N VAL A 228 5.43 9.60 -13.29
CA VAL A 228 5.98 8.85 -12.15
C VAL A 228 6.98 7.78 -12.61
N ILE A 229 6.71 7.08 -13.70
CA ILE A 229 7.63 6.12 -14.32
C ILE A 229 8.92 6.85 -14.77
N GLU A 230 8.80 7.99 -15.42
CA GLU A 230 9.99 8.77 -15.81
C GLU A 230 10.80 9.22 -14.58
N LYS A 231 10.13 9.67 -13.52
CA LYS A 231 10.77 10.00 -12.26
C LYS A 231 11.50 8.79 -11.66
N SER A 232 10.91 7.60 -11.71
CA SER A 232 11.52 6.39 -11.17
C SER A 232 12.87 6.07 -11.80
N LYS A 233 13.07 6.31 -13.09
CA LYS A 233 14.35 6.08 -13.79
C LYS A 233 15.52 6.87 -13.17
N SER A 234 15.26 8.07 -12.65
CA SER A 234 16.28 8.87 -12.00
C SER A 234 16.61 8.42 -10.57
N HIS A 235 15.79 7.55 -9.98
CA HIS A 235 15.97 6.98 -8.63
C HIS A 235 16.46 5.53 -8.66
N LEU A 236 16.22 4.82 -9.76
CA LEU A 236 16.52 3.40 -9.94
C LEU A 236 17.58 3.25 -11.03
N PRO A 237 18.87 3.56 -10.76
CA PRO A 237 19.91 3.45 -11.77
C PRO A 237 20.06 2.00 -12.23
N ASP A 238 20.28 1.82 -13.53
CA ASP A 238 20.57 0.52 -14.12
C ASP A 238 22.08 0.25 -14.05
N ILE A 239 22.57 -0.09 -12.86
CA ILE A 239 23.97 -0.43 -12.59
C ILE A 239 24.05 -1.82 -12.02
N ALA A 240 25.09 -2.55 -12.38
CA ALA A 240 25.38 -3.85 -11.78
C ALA A 240 26.12 -3.63 -10.45
N TRP A 241 25.84 -4.49 -9.46
CA TRP A 241 26.70 -4.59 -8.28
C TRP A 241 28.08 -5.13 -8.68
N ASN A 242 29.15 -4.48 -8.18
CA ASN A 242 30.54 -4.81 -8.55
C ASN A 242 31.05 -6.13 -7.95
N GLY A 243 30.30 -6.75 -7.05
CA GLY A 243 30.69 -8.03 -6.44
C GLY A 243 31.63 -7.91 -5.25
N ASP A 244 32.05 -6.69 -4.89
CA ASP A 244 33.02 -6.49 -3.80
C ASP A 244 32.39 -6.86 -2.44
N GLN A 245 33.03 -7.82 -1.76
CA GLN A 245 32.68 -8.20 -0.39
C GLN A 245 33.95 -8.55 0.39
N PRO A 246 33.99 -8.30 1.73
CA PRO A 246 35.14 -8.68 2.54
C PRO A 246 35.38 -10.18 2.47
N ASN A 247 36.66 -10.57 2.38
CA ASN A 247 37.04 -11.97 2.31
C ASN A 247 37.69 -12.45 3.63
N ASP A 248 36.97 -12.32 4.74
CA ASP A 248 37.41 -12.78 6.06
C ASP A 248 36.27 -13.46 6.82
N VAL A 249 36.58 -14.03 7.98
CA VAL A 249 35.64 -14.81 8.80
C VAL A 249 34.71 -13.96 9.68
N LYS A 250 34.89 -12.65 9.69
CA LYS A 250 34.10 -11.73 10.53
C LYS A 250 32.93 -11.10 9.80
N HIS A 251 32.92 -11.21 8.47
CA HIS A 251 31.92 -10.60 7.62
C HIS A 251 31.04 -11.67 6.94
N TRP A 252 29.81 -11.25 6.61
CA TRP A 252 28.89 -12.06 5.84
C TRP A 252 29.48 -12.39 4.47
N LYS A 253 29.26 -13.63 4.03
CA LYS A 253 29.62 -14.12 2.70
C LYS A 253 28.43 -14.76 2.04
N GLY A 254 28.23 -14.44 0.78
CA GLY A 254 27.18 -15.06 -0.05
C GLY A 254 27.51 -14.97 -1.53
N SER A 255 27.16 -16.01 -2.28
CA SER A 255 27.40 -16.08 -3.73
C SER A 255 26.39 -15.26 -4.55
N TYR A 256 25.21 -14.97 -3.96
CA TYR A 256 24.14 -14.21 -4.59
C TYR A 256 23.59 -13.17 -3.61
N PRO A 257 24.19 -11.98 -3.55
CA PRO A 257 23.78 -10.94 -2.61
C PRO A 257 22.49 -10.26 -3.09
N VAL A 258 21.36 -10.75 -2.62
CA VAL A 258 20.04 -10.21 -2.93
C VAL A 258 19.92 -8.77 -2.43
N GLY A 259 19.42 -7.88 -3.27
CA GLY A 259 19.18 -6.47 -2.93
C GLY A 259 20.42 -5.59 -2.80
N ALA A 260 21.64 -6.08 -3.13
CA ALA A 260 22.85 -5.25 -3.07
C ALA A 260 22.73 -3.96 -3.88
N ILE A 261 22.13 -4.03 -5.05
CA ILE A 261 21.90 -2.88 -5.91
C ILE A 261 21.00 -1.80 -5.23
N ALA A 262 20.12 -2.19 -4.34
CA ALA A 262 19.20 -1.23 -3.70
C ALA A 262 19.92 -0.22 -2.81
N SER A 263 21.14 -0.52 -2.35
CA SER A 263 21.97 0.46 -1.62
C SER A 263 22.39 1.66 -2.49
N THR A 264 22.31 1.54 -3.81
CA THR A 264 22.66 2.58 -4.77
C THR A 264 21.46 3.40 -5.26
N PHE A 265 20.25 2.99 -4.89
CA PHE A 265 19.04 3.71 -5.28
C PHE A 265 18.97 5.06 -4.58
N LYS A 266 18.37 6.04 -5.27
CA LYS A 266 18.20 7.37 -4.70
C LYS A 266 16.93 7.41 -3.86
N PRO A 267 17.00 7.80 -2.57
CA PRO A 267 15.83 7.97 -1.74
C PRO A 267 14.89 9.07 -2.26
N LEU A 268 13.62 8.99 -1.85
CA LEU A 268 12.60 10.00 -2.18
C LEU A 268 12.60 11.17 -1.21
N VAL A 269 12.86 10.91 0.07
CA VAL A 269 12.75 11.87 1.18
C VAL A 269 14.06 12.04 1.93
N LEU A 270 14.79 10.96 2.17
CA LEU A 270 16.11 11.01 2.78
C LEU A 270 17.09 11.72 1.84
N LYS A 271 18.11 12.33 2.41
CA LYS A 271 19.21 12.97 1.65
C LYS A 271 20.08 11.93 0.94
N SER A 272 20.28 10.77 1.62
CA SER A 272 21.10 9.64 1.15
C SER A 272 20.72 8.38 1.90
N GLY A 273 21.12 7.19 1.40
CA GLY A 273 20.90 5.90 2.07
C GLY A 273 21.55 5.81 3.45
N ASP A 274 22.70 6.49 3.62
CA ASP A 274 23.49 6.47 4.86
C ASP A 274 23.07 7.50 5.90
N GLN A 275 22.04 8.32 5.64
CA GLN A 275 21.62 9.40 6.55
C GLN A 275 21.35 8.91 7.99
N PHE A 276 20.84 7.71 8.16
CA PHE A 276 20.56 7.08 9.45
C PHE A 276 21.34 5.79 9.67
N ARG A 277 22.45 5.60 8.92
CA ARG A 277 23.29 4.41 9.09
C ARG A 277 23.76 4.30 10.54
N PRO A 278 23.53 3.16 11.20
CA PRO A 278 23.95 2.97 12.60
C PRO A 278 25.48 2.84 12.70
N ALA A 279 26.00 2.84 13.93
CA ALA A 279 27.40 2.48 14.16
C ALA A 279 27.68 1.04 13.68
N PRO A 280 28.94 0.68 13.39
CA PRO A 280 29.30 -0.69 13.00
C PRO A 280 28.80 -1.73 14.01
N PRO A 281 28.52 -2.99 13.55
CA PRO A 281 28.08 -4.05 14.45
C PRO A 281 29.15 -4.38 15.50
N PRO A 282 28.74 -4.81 16.71
CA PRO A 282 29.67 -5.29 17.75
C PRO A 282 30.20 -6.70 17.39
N ASP A 283 31.07 -7.21 18.26
CA ASP A 283 31.38 -8.63 18.30
C ASP A 283 30.16 -9.40 18.85
N PHE A 284 29.70 -10.41 18.11
CA PHE A 284 28.51 -11.18 18.41
C PHE A 284 28.74 -12.43 19.28
N ALA A 285 29.95 -12.67 19.82
CA ALA A 285 30.26 -13.89 20.55
C ALA A 285 29.30 -14.17 21.74
N LYS A 286 28.97 -13.14 22.53
CA LYS A 286 28.01 -13.26 23.64
C LYS A 286 26.57 -13.50 23.15
N GLU A 287 26.17 -12.86 22.08
CA GLU A 287 24.83 -13.02 21.52
C GLU A 287 24.68 -14.39 20.86
N MET A 288 25.75 -14.93 20.27
CA MET A 288 25.76 -16.30 19.75
C MET A 288 25.55 -17.33 20.86
N GLU A 289 26.14 -17.14 22.04
CA GLU A 289 25.89 -17.98 23.22
C GLU A 289 24.43 -17.89 23.67
N GLN A 290 23.84 -16.69 23.69
CA GLN A 290 22.42 -16.49 23.98
C GLN A 290 21.53 -17.24 22.96
N MET A 291 21.87 -17.20 21.70
CA MET A 291 21.11 -17.91 20.64
C MET A 291 21.18 -19.43 20.80
N ARG A 292 22.37 -19.99 21.11
CA ARG A 292 22.53 -21.45 21.37
C ARG A 292 21.71 -21.92 22.56
N ASN A 293 21.62 -21.08 23.59
CA ASN A 293 20.91 -21.41 24.81
C ASN A 293 19.41 -21.13 24.78
N PHE A 294 18.95 -20.46 23.74
CA PHE A 294 17.52 -20.12 23.58
C PHE A 294 16.66 -21.37 23.41
N LYS A 295 15.59 -21.47 24.20
CA LYS A 295 14.64 -22.57 24.14
C LYS A 295 13.37 -22.14 23.45
N GLN A 296 13.13 -22.73 22.29
CA GLN A 296 11.89 -22.54 21.56
C GLN A 296 10.67 -23.04 22.34
N ASN A 297 9.55 -22.38 22.19
CA ASN A 297 8.24 -22.83 22.61
C ASN A 297 7.22 -22.60 21.47
N PHE A 298 5.98 -23.02 21.66
CA PHE A 298 4.95 -22.88 20.62
C PHE A 298 4.76 -21.43 20.16
N TYR A 299 4.73 -20.47 21.08
CA TYR A 299 4.55 -19.05 20.75
C TYR A 299 5.73 -18.51 19.91
N THR A 300 6.96 -18.73 20.37
CA THR A 300 8.16 -18.21 19.68
C THR A 300 8.34 -18.84 18.28
N ALA A 301 8.03 -20.14 18.17
CA ALA A 301 8.06 -20.83 16.88
C ALA A 301 6.97 -20.29 15.93
N SER A 302 5.75 -20.10 16.41
CA SER A 302 4.66 -19.56 15.59
C SER A 302 4.97 -18.15 15.09
N GLN A 303 5.52 -17.28 15.93
CA GLN A 303 5.96 -15.94 15.54
C GLN A 303 7.08 -15.98 14.49
N ALA A 304 8.07 -16.86 14.67
CA ALA A 304 9.15 -17.03 13.72
C ALA A 304 8.64 -17.40 12.31
N TYR A 305 7.74 -18.38 12.24
CA TYR A 305 7.14 -18.82 10.95
C TYR A 305 6.19 -17.78 10.36
N TYR A 306 5.33 -17.14 11.18
CA TYR A 306 4.42 -16.10 10.70
C TYR A 306 5.19 -15.00 9.97
N TRP A 307 6.18 -14.40 10.63
CA TRP A 307 6.97 -13.31 10.03
C TRP A 307 7.96 -13.78 8.96
N ALA A 308 8.27 -15.08 8.87
CA ALA A 308 9.07 -15.63 7.78
C ALA A 308 8.26 -15.88 6.51
N ALA A 309 6.97 -16.20 6.65
CA ALA A 309 6.06 -16.41 5.53
C ALA A 309 5.70 -15.10 4.80
N HIS A 310 5.96 -13.96 5.43
CA HIS A 310 5.64 -12.63 4.92
C HIS A 310 6.90 -11.81 4.66
N SER A 311 6.81 -10.89 3.71
CA SER A 311 7.90 -9.92 3.43
C SER A 311 8.11 -8.91 4.58
N GLY A 312 7.20 -8.91 5.55
CA GLY A 312 7.09 -7.90 6.60
C GLY A 312 6.28 -6.69 6.15
N LEU A 313 6.42 -6.23 4.91
CA LEU A 313 5.70 -5.06 4.40
C LEU A 313 4.24 -5.36 4.01
N ASP A 314 3.91 -6.59 3.60
CA ASP A 314 2.55 -7.04 3.32
C ASP A 314 1.66 -6.98 4.56
N VAL A 315 2.14 -7.49 5.70
CA VAL A 315 1.43 -7.40 7.00
C VAL A 315 1.08 -5.94 7.33
N TRP A 316 2.01 -5.03 7.13
CA TRP A 316 1.80 -3.61 7.39
C TRP A 316 0.83 -2.94 6.41
N THR A 317 0.77 -3.40 5.17
CA THR A 317 -0.21 -2.90 4.19
C THR A 317 -1.62 -3.36 4.52
N ASP A 318 -1.78 -4.63 4.85
CA ASP A 318 -3.08 -5.16 5.28
C ASP A 318 -3.55 -4.45 6.56
N LEU A 319 -2.66 -4.20 7.51
CA LEU A 319 -2.97 -3.44 8.71
C LEU A 319 -3.35 -1.98 8.38
N THR A 320 -2.63 -1.33 7.47
CA THR A 320 -2.95 0.03 7.00
C THR A 320 -4.36 0.06 6.41
N SER A 321 -4.69 -0.90 5.54
CA SER A 321 -6.02 -1.04 4.95
C SER A 321 -7.10 -1.28 6.01
N SER A 322 -6.84 -2.19 6.94
CA SER A 322 -7.76 -2.52 8.05
C SER A 322 -8.05 -1.30 8.92
N LYS A 323 -7.03 -0.48 9.23
CA LYS A 323 -7.21 0.75 9.99
C LYS A 323 -8.01 1.80 9.23
N MET A 324 -7.82 1.93 7.92
CA MET A 324 -8.66 2.82 7.13
C MET A 324 -10.13 2.42 7.16
N PHE A 325 -10.47 1.13 7.15
CA PHE A 325 -11.85 0.65 7.34
C PHE A 325 -12.35 0.94 8.77
N GLU A 326 -11.55 0.63 9.78
CA GLU A 326 -11.91 0.85 11.19
C GLU A 326 -12.21 2.32 11.50
N TYR A 327 -11.43 3.24 10.91
CA TYR A 327 -11.61 4.68 11.05
C TYR A 327 -12.57 5.29 10.02
N HIS A 328 -13.31 4.47 9.28
CA HIS A 328 -14.29 4.90 8.26
C HIS A 328 -13.72 5.82 7.18
N LEU A 329 -12.44 5.64 6.84
CA LEU A 329 -11.78 6.38 5.75
C LEU A 329 -11.99 5.73 4.38
N ASP A 330 -12.51 4.51 4.33
CA ASP A 330 -12.70 3.70 3.12
C ASP A 330 -13.55 4.38 2.02
N LYS A 331 -14.32 5.42 2.37
CA LYS A 331 -15.07 6.26 1.42
C LYS A 331 -14.39 7.62 1.15
N ASN A 332 -13.26 7.89 1.78
CA ASN A 332 -12.48 9.11 1.56
C ASN A 332 -11.29 8.82 0.61
N THR A 333 -11.58 8.79 -0.69
CA THR A 333 -10.60 8.45 -1.73
C THR A 333 -9.28 9.23 -1.61
N PRO A 334 -9.25 10.57 -1.44
CA PRO A 334 -8.00 11.31 -1.32
C PRO A 334 -7.18 10.92 -0.10
N GLU A 335 -7.81 10.79 1.06
CA GLU A 335 -7.10 10.46 2.30
C GLU A 335 -6.51 9.05 2.24
N CYS A 336 -7.26 8.09 1.68
CA CYS A 336 -6.72 6.75 1.46
C CYS A 336 -5.52 6.76 0.50
N ALA A 337 -5.60 7.50 -0.61
CA ALA A 337 -4.48 7.63 -1.54
C ALA A 337 -3.25 8.25 -0.87
N ARG A 338 -3.46 9.27 -0.03
CA ARG A 338 -2.41 9.93 0.75
C ARG A 338 -1.76 9.00 1.76
N ILE A 339 -2.55 8.26 2.53
CA ILE A 339 -2.04 7.30 3.53
C ILE A 339 -1.18 6.23 2.86
N TYR A 340 -1.67 5.62 1.77
CA TYR A 340 -0.88 4.64 1.04
C TYR A 340 0.42 5.23 0.47
N ALA A 341 0.39 6.44 -0.08
CA ALA A 341 1.59 7.10 -0.58
C ALA A 341 2.61 7.35 0.55
N LEU A 342 2.19 7.92 1.68
CA LEU A 342 3.04 8.18 2.85
C LEU A 342 3.72 6.90 3.37
N VAL A 343 2.95 5.83 3.57
CA VAL A 343 3.45 4.55 4.07
C VAL A 343 4.44 3.92 3.10
N ASN A 344 4.11 3.90 1.81
CA ASN A 344 4.98 3.28 0.80
C ASN A 344 6.25 4.08 0.52
N MET A 345 6.22 5.41 0.57
CA MET A 345 7.42 6.25 0.45
C MET A 345 8.37 6.05 1.64
N ALA A 346 7.84 5.94 2.86
CA ALA A 346 8.64 5.60 4.03
C ALA A 346 9.27 4.20 3.91
N ALA A 347 8.51 3.22 3.42
CA ALA A 347 9.01 1.87 3.20
C ALA A 347 10.14 1.83 2.14
N TYR A 348 10.00 2.57 1.06
CA TYR A 348 11.03 2.67 0.01
C TYR A 348 12.35 3.23 0.54
N ASP A 349 12.31 4.39 1.19
CA ASP A 349 13.51 5.02 1.76
C ASP A 349 14.13 4.15 2.84
N CYS A 350 13.28 3.45 3.62
CA CYS A 350 13.73 2.50 4.64
C CYS A 350 14.49 1.33 4.02
N VAL A 351 13.99 0.74 2.93
CA VAL A 351 14.65 -0.36 2.23
C VAL A 351 16.02 0.06 1.71
N ILE A 352 16.15 1.26 1.14
CA ILE A 352 17.44 1.79 0.68
C ILE A 352 18.41 1.92 1.85
N ALA A 353 17.97 2.53 2.96
CA ALA A 353 18.81 2.73 4.14
C ALA A 353 19.21 1.39 4.81
N ILE A 354 18.33 0.38 4.81
CA ILE A 354 18.65 -0.97 5.26
C ILE A 354 19.76 -1.58 4.40
N MET A 355 19.60 -1.53 3.07
CA MET A 355 20.57 -2.15 2.16
C MET A 355 21.89 -1.39 2.15
N ASP A 356 21.87 -0.07 2.28
CA ASP A 356 23.06 0.74 2.49
C ASP A 356 23.85 0.27 3.73
N ALA A 357 23.22 0.19 4.89
CA ALA A 357 23.88 -0.26 6.11
C ALA A 357 24.36 -1.72 6.03
N LYS A 358 23.56 -2.62 5.43
CA LYS A 358 23.92 -4.03 5.24
C LYS A 358 25.17 -4.22 4.40
N TYR A 359 25.26 -3.53 3.28
CA TYR A 359 26.37 -3.65 2.34
C TYR A 359 27.55 -2.72 2.67
N ALA A 360 27.37 -1.77 3.60
CA ALA A 360 28.49 -1.05 4.20
C ALA A 360 29.25 -1.88 5.24
N TYR A 361 28.54 -2.74 5.99
CA TYR A 361 29.11 -3.46 7.13
C TYR A 361 29.27 -4.96 6.89
N PHE A 362 28.58 -5.54 5.93
CA PHE A 362 28.56 -6.99 5.69
C PHE A 362 28.40 -7.80 7.00
N GLY A 363 27.43 -7.39 7.84
CA GLY A 363 27.21 -8.02 9.16
C GLY A 363 26.97 -9.52 9.03
N ILE A 364 27.76 -10.31 9.77
CA ILE A 364 27.74 -11.79 9.74
C ILE A 364 26.40 -12.31 10.28
N ARG A 365 26.00 -13.51 9.82
CA ARG A 365 24.78 -14.21 10.29
C ARG A 365 25.12 -15.25 11.36
N PRO A 366 24.15 -15.63 12.24
CA PRO A 366 24.37 -16.64 13.29
C PRO A 366 24.90 -17.98 12.77
N ASP A 367 24.35 -18.49 11.69
CA ASP A 367 24.77 -19.74 11.02
C ASP A 367 26.15 -19.66 10.35
N GLN A 368 26.66 -18.46 10.10
CA GLN A 368 28.01 -18.23 9.60
C GLN A 368 29.04 -18.07 10.75
N VAL A 369 28.61 -17.56 11.91
CA VAL A 369 29.43 -17.54 13.14
C VAL A 369 29.60 -18.95 13.69
N ASP A 370 28.55 -19.74 13.67
CA ASP A 370 28.54 -21.13 14.10
C ASP A 370 27.89 -22.02 13.03
N PRO A 371 28.68 -22.71 12.20
CA PRO A 371 28.16 -23.60 11.17
C PRO A 371 27.31 -24.77 11.71
N GLY A 372 27.41 -25.08 12.99
CA GLY A 372 26.58 -26.07 13.68
C GLY A 372 25.20 -25.56 14.06
N PHE A 373 25.02 -24.23 14.13
CA PHE A 373 23.75 -23.61 14.45
C PHE A 373 22.80 -23.66 13.24
N LYS A 374 21.55 -24.10 13.48
CA LYS A 374 20.55 -24.22 12.43
C LYS A 374 19.39 -23.26 12.72
N PRO A 375 19.10 -22.30 11.80
CA PRO A 375 17.92 -21.48 11.90
C PRO A 375 16.63 -22.32 11.96
N LEU A 376 15.69 -21.94 12.81
CA LEU A 376 14.40 -22.63 12.97
C LEU A 376 13.63 -22.72 11.65
N ILE A 377 13.68 -21.66 10.84
CA ILE A 377 12.95 -21.58 9.57
C ILE A 377 13.65 -22.30 8.40
N GLY A 378 14.80 -22.95 8.66
CA GLY A 378 15.51 -23.81 7.71
C GLY A 378 16.36 -23.07 6.67
N TYR A 379 16.41 -21.76 6.67
CA TYR A 379 17.23 -20.96 5.77
C TYR A 379 17.66 -19.62 6.39
N THR A 380 18.70 -19.02 5.85
CA THR A 380 19.11 -17.64 6.15
C THR A 380 18.97 -16.80 4.88
N PRO A 381 18.37 -15.59 4.98
CA PRO A 381 18.24 -14.71 3.82
C PRO A 381 19.61 -14.40 3.17
N PRO A 382 19.71 -14.39 1.82
CA PRO A 382 20.98 -14.26 1.10
C PRO A 382 21.47 -12.80 1.01
N PHE A 383 21.60 -12.14 2.16
CA PHE A 383 22.17 -10.81 2.34
C PHE A 383 22.67 -10.61 3.78
N PRO A 384 23.55 -9.61 4.04
CA PRO A 384 24.13 -9.37 5.37
C PRO A 384 23.11 -9.24 6.50
N GLY A 385 23.49 -9.65 7.72
CA GLY A 385 22.62 -9.66 8.88
C GLY A 385 22.27 -8.25 9.39
N TYR A 386 23.26 -7.47 9.69
CA TYR A 386 23.15 -6.20 10.42
C TYR A 386 22.87 -5.00 9.50
N PRO A 387 21.93 -4.10 9.88
CA PRO A 387 20.86 -4.27 10.87
C PRO A 387 19.76 -5.18 10.36
N SER A 388 18.85 -5.62 11.25
CA SER A 388 17.68 -6.44 10.88
C SER A 388 16.72 -5.69 9.96
N GLY A 389 16.52 -6.19 8.74
CA GLY A 389 15.64 -5.56 7.75
C GLY A 389 14.17 -5.54 8.20
N HIS A 390 13.65 -6.65 8.71
CA HIS A 390 12.29 -6.75 9.23
C HIS A 390 12.05 -5.79 10.41
N ALA A 391 13.00 -5.72 11.36
CA ALA A 391 12.89 -4.80 12.50
C ALA A 391 12.87 -3.34 12.04
N THR A 392 13.75 -2.97 11.11
CA THR A 392 13.85 -1.59 10.61
C THR A 392 12.60 -1.19 9.82
N ALA A 393 12.17 -2.02 8.87
CA ALA A 393 11.00 -1.74 8.05
C ALA A 393 9.72 -1.68 8.89
N SER A 394 9.52 -2.65 9.80
CA SER A 394 8.37 -2.66 10.69
C SER A 394 8.34 -1.43 11.60
N SER A 395 9.48 -1.02 12.16
CA SER A 395 9.55 0.17 13.02
C SER A 395 9.28 1.46 12.25
N ALA A 396 9.76 1.58 11.01
CA ALA A 396 9.51 2.75 10.18
C ALA A 396 8.02 2.90 9.85
N VAL A 397 7.38 1.82 9.40
CA VAL A 397 5.94 1.83 9.06
C VAL A 397 5.08 1.98 10.32
N ALA A 398 5.41 1.30 11.42
CA ALA A 398 4.73 1.48 12.71
C ALA A 398 4.77 2.94 13.18
N THR A 399 5.89 3.62 12.99
CA THR A 399 6.05 5.04 13.33
C THR A 399 5.18 5.92 12.44
N MET A 400 5.16 5.67 11.12
CA MET A 400 4.25 6.37 10.20
C MET A 400 2.79 6.21 10.60
N LEU A 401 2.36 4.96 10.84
CA LEU A 401 0.98 4.66 11.27
C LEU A 401 0.65 5.25 12.65
N SER A 402 1.62 5.33 13.56
CA SER A 402 1.43 5.97 14.87
C SER A 402 1.16 7.48 14.77
N HIS A 403 1.69 8.13 13.75
CA HIS A 403 1.37 9.53 13.46
C HIS A 403 0.01 9.68 12.77
N ILE A 404 -0.37 8.75 11.90
CA ILE A 404 -1.63 8.78 11.16
C ILE A 404 -2.81 8.37 12.07
N PHE A 405 -2.62 7.33 12.89
CA PHE A 405 -3.61 6.77 13.81
C PHE A 405 -3.07 6.78 15.26
N PRO A 406 -2.98 7.93 15.92
CA PRO A 406 -2.30 8.07 17.20
C PRO A 406 -2.91 7.25 18.34
N GLN A 407 -4.19 6.93 18.27
CA GLN A 407 -4.87 6.09 19.25
C GLN A 407 -4.32 4.66 19.27
N ASP A 408 -3.81 4.17 18.14
CA ASP A 408 -3.25 2.82 17.97
C ASP A 408 -1.72 2.76 18.08
N ALA A 409 -1.06 3.86 18.39
CA ALA A 409 0.40 3.96 18.40
C ALA A 409 1.09 2.88 19.27
N ALA A 410 0.49 2.54 20.43
CA ALA A 410 1.02 1.50 21.31
C ALA A 410 0.99 0.12 20.64
N MET A 411 -0.12 -0.21 19.96
CA MET A 411 -0.30 -1.46 19.21
C MET A 411 0.71 -1.57 18.06
N PHE A 412 0.89 -0.52 17.27
CA PHE A 412 1.86 -0.54 16.18
C PHE A 412 3.29 -0.76 16.67
N LYS A 413 3.69 -0.07 17.74
CA LYS A 413 5.01 -0.24 18.36
C LYS A 413 5.22 -1.65 18.93
N GLN A 414 4.18 -2.25 19.51
CA GLN A 414 4.23 -3.64 19.98
C GLN A 414 4.42 -4.60 18.83
N LEU A 415 3.63 -4.47 17.75
CA LEU A 415 3.72 -5.35 16.58
C LEU A 415 5.10 -5.26 15.90
N ALA A 416 5.70 -4.05 15.83
CA ALA A 416 7.07 -3.90 15.33
C ALA A 416 8.10 -4.63 16.20
N ARG A 417 7.95 -4.62 17.54
CA ARG A 417 8.80 -5.40 18.45
C ARG A 417 8.60 -6.89 18.25
N GLU A 418 7.36 -7.37 18.13
CA GLU A 418 7.07 -8.78 17.85
C GLU A 418 7.71 -9.25 16.56
N CYS A 419 7.64 -8.43 15.50
CA CYS A 419 8.33 -8.68 14.24
C CYS A 419 9.85 -8.78 14.46
N ALA A 420 10.46 -7.87 15.18
CA ALA A 420 11.90 -7.88 15.47
C ALA A 420 12.31 -9.12 16.27
N ASP A 421 11.59 -9.44 17.36
CA ASP A 421 11.86 -10.60 18.22
C ASP A 421 11.70 -11.91 17.45
N SER A 422 10.76 -11.98 16.53
CA SER A 422 10.55 -13.15 15.68
C SER A 422 11.79 -13.51 14.85
N ARG A 423 12.66 -12.55 14.52
CA ARG A 423 13.90 -12.80 13.76
C ARG A 423 14.97 -13.46 14.62
N PHE A 424 15.01 -13.12 15.91
CA PHE A 424 15.83 -13.84 16.89
C PHE A 424 15.26 -15.27 17.09
N TYR A 425 13.96 -15.42 17.27
CA TYR A 425 13.30 -16.74 17.37
C TYR A 425 13.54 -17.62 16.14
N ALA A 426 13.56 -17.01 14.96
CA ALA A 426 13.88 -17.69 13.72
C ALA A 426 15.34 -18.13 13.60
N GLY A 427 16.24 -17.59 14.43
CA GLY A 427 17.67 -17.91 14.42
C GLY A 427 18.47 -17.22 13.31
N ILE A 428 17.97 -16.13 12.72
CA ILE A 428 18.58 -15.46 11.56
C ILE A 428 19.16 -14.08 11.85
N HIS A 429 18.92 -13.54 13.06
CA HIS A 429 19.43 -12.25 13.51
C HIS A 429 19.83 -12.30 14.97
N PHE A 430 20.90 -11.59 15.29
CA PHE A 430 21.30 -11.33 16.69
C PHE A 430 20.36 -10.32 17.35
N PRO A 431 20.23 -10.32 18.70
CA PRO A 431 19.46 -9.31 19.42
C PRO A 431 19.84 -7.87 19.08
N THR A 432 21.13 -7.58 18.91
CA THR A 432 21.60 -6.25 18.51
C THR A 432 21.14 -5.86 17.12
N ASP A 433 21.09 -6.79 16.14
CA ASP A 433 20.56 -6.50 14.79
C ASP A 433 19.13 -5.96 14.88
N ASN A 434 18.30 -6.59 15.71
CA ASN A 434 16.90 -6.25 15.92
C ASN A 434 16.74 -4.92 16.66
N LYS A 435 17.48 -4.75 17.76
CA LYS A 435 17.46 -3.51 18.56
C LYS A 435 17.85 -2.30 17.74
N VAL A 436 18.94 -2.40 17.00
CA VAL A 436 19.44 -1.31 16.15
C VAL A 436 18.50 -1.07 14.98
N GLY A 437 17.94 -2.14 14.41
CA GLY A 437 16.92 -2.03 13.37
C GLY A 437 15.69 -1.24 13.82
N LEU A 438 15.13 -1.54 14.99
CA LEU A 438 14.00 -0.80 15.56
C LEU A 438 14.31 0.69 15.73
N GLN A 439 15.50 1.01 16.29
CA GLN A 439 15.92 2.40 16.50
C GLN A 439 16.12 3.17 15.20
N MET A 440 16.71 2.53 14.20
CA MET A 440 16.91 3.11 12.88
C MET A 440 15.56 3.38 12.19
N GLY A 441 14.65 2.41 12.22
CA GLY A 441 13.32 2.55 11.63
C GLY A 441 12.49 3.66 12.26
N GLU A 442 12.51 3.79 13.60
CA GLU A 442 11.81 4.87 14.31
C GLU A 442 12.32 6.26 13.90
N LYS A 443 13.64 6.44 13.83
CA LYS A 443 14.25 7.71 13.39
C LYS A 443 13.84 8.06 11.96
N LEU A 444 13.90 7.07 11.08
CA LEU A 444 13.55 7.21 9.67
C LEU A 444 12.07 7.55 9.51
N GLY A 445 11.17 6.80 10.13
CA GLY A 445 9.73 7.03 10.06
C GLY A 445 9.33 8.43 10.55
N ASN A 446 9.91 8.89 11.65
CA ASN A 446 9.71 10.26 12.15
C ASN A 446 10.19 11.33 11.17
N TYR A 447 11.38 11.15 10.59
CA TYR A 447 11.93 12.10 9.62
C TYR A 447 11.09 12.18 8.34
N VAL A 448 10.72 11.03 7.79
CA VAL A 448 9.90 10.95 6.57
C VAL A 448 8.53 11.58 6.80
N PHE A 449 7.86 11.24 7.90
CA PHE A 449 6.57 11.84 8.24
C PHE A 449 6.65 13.35 8.35
N ALA A 450 7.59 13.88 9.15
CA ALA A 450 7.76 15.30 9.36
C ALA A 450 8.11 16.07 8.07
N THR A 451 8.76 15.41 7.11
CA THR A 451 9.13 16.02 5.83
C THR A 451 7.95 16.01 4.85
N LEU A 452 7.29 14.85 4.68
CA LEU A 452 6.20 14.70 3.72
C LEU A 452 4.95 15.50 4.11
N THR A 453 4.60 15.57 5.39
CA THR A 453 3.42 16.33 5.85
C THR A 453 3.56 17.85 5.66
N LYS A 454 4.76 18.36 5.44
CA LYS A 454 5.00 19.75 5.04
C LYS A 454 4.92 19.94 3.52
N GLN A 455 5.08 18.87 2.76
CA GLN A 455 5.15 18.90 1.29
C GLN A 455 3.79 18.52 0.65
N MET A 456 3.03 17.63 1.25
CA MET A 456 1.73 17.11 0.81
C MET A 456 0.57 17.81 1.54
#